data_40e890961a38fa12363d3ed953dfbb74
#
_entry.id   40e890961a38fa12363d3ed953dfbb74
#
_cell.length_a   1.000
_cell.length_b   1.000
_cell.length_c   1.000
_cell.angle_alpha   90.00
_cell.angle_beta   90.00
_cell.angle_gamma   90.00
#
_symmetry.space_group_name_H-M   'P 1'
#
loop_
_entity.id
_entity.type
_entity.pdbx_description
1 polymer ?
#
loop_
_entity_poly.entity_id
_entity_poly.type
_entity_poly.pdbx_seq_one_letter_code
_entity_poly.pdbx_strand_id
1 'polypeptide(L)'
;MALPLSRRTLVAAGLALPAIHVGRARAAGSDRPLKLVLNVGLQILDPITSPSFVTRNFAYMVYDTLISMDSKGQFRPQMLEGWKTTDGGMVYTFTLRSGLKFSDGKPVTSEDCIASIKRWGGRDALGRRLMAATKELRQVDERNFVLELSRPFGLVLDALGKPSVQVPFIMPARIANSAPPTTPVKEIVGSGPYLFNREEWVPGERATFRRNPDYLPRNEPADGLAGGKVVKVERAELLTMPELATRAAALQTNEVDYLEYAPFDFLSGFLSNKDIVVAKAGGPALMMAALSINHTQPPFDNVLIRRAAEAAMIRSEVLDGLGLPSGLADPSQASLFMAGTFYASDAGKELTGTSIEHAHELLKQSGYKNERVVFLLPADSALLNPIGSVMSDQLKRTGFNLDVQTQDWSSIAQRWIGRAPLDAGGWSLVPVVYPGFDMANPLGNPGVGYNCTGNQPYGYCSADLTPLIAQFEAEGDPAKRQTIAASIQKAAFEAATFPIAGQFSSPAAWRRELSGVIDFGLPIMWNIERKTA
;
A
#
# COMPACT_ATOMS: atom_id res chain seq x y z
N MET A 1 73.55 -0.17 -58.89
CA MET A 1 72.90 0.48 -60.04
C MET A 1 71.53 0.95 -59.56
N ALA A 2 71.47 2.22 -59.22
CA ALA A 2 70.23 2.84 -58.66
C ALA A 2 69.51 3.57 -59.78
N LEU A 3 68.23 3.32 -59.95
CA LEU A 3 67.32 4.05 -60.86
C LEU A 3 66.48 5.05 -60.04
N PRO A 4 66.37 6.30 -60.49
CA PRO A 4 65.70 7.35 -59.73
C PRO A 4 64.15 7.29 -59.91
N LEU A 5 63.40 7.33 -58.83
CA LEU A 5 61.99 7.50 -58.82
C LEU A 5 61.59 8.96 -59.12
N SER A 6 60.81 9.14 -60.15
CA SER A 6 60.30 10.43 -60.65
C SER A 6 59.21 11.02 -59.75
N ARG A 7 59.28 12.35 -59.56
CA ARG A 7 58.38 13.17 -58.69
C ARG A 7 56.95 13.36 -59.23
N ARG A 8 56.44 12.51 -60.08
CA ARG A 8 55.11 12.71 -60.73
C ARG A 8 54.03 11.70 -60.37
N THR A 9 54.26 10.79 -59.39
CA THR A 9 53.27 9.74 -59.00
C THR A 9 52.75 9.95 -57.59
N LEU A 10 52.80 11.17 -57.02
CA LEU A 10 52.38 11.44 -55.61
C LEU A 10 51.19 12.42 -55.48
N VAL A 11 50.28 12.43 -56.44
CA VAL A 11 49.07 13.34 -56.39
C VAL A 11 47.76 12.60 -56.71
N ALA A 12 47.61 11.33 -56.38
CA ALA A 12 46.35 10.63 -56.57
C ALA A 12 45.94 9.72 -55.38
N ALA A 13 46.37 10.03 -54.15
CA ALA A 13 45.99 9.32 -52.94
C ALA A 13 45.55 10.32 -51.84
N GLY A 14 44.64 11.19 -52.17
CA GLY A 14 44.08 12.13 -51.21
C GLY A 14 42.56 12.06 -51.19
N LEU A 15 42.00 11.96 -49.98
CA LEU A 15 40.61 12.14 -49.61
C LEU A 15 39.72 10.87 -49.60
N ALA A 16 40.12 9.86 -48.85
CA ALA A 16 39.15 9.05 -48.13
C ALA A 16 39.14 9.54 -46.67
N LEU A 17 38.31 10.53 -46.34
CA LEU A 17 37.97 10.87 -44.97
C LEU A 17 37.25 9.67 -44.34
N PRO A 18 37.74 9.11 -43.22
CA PRO A 18 36.95 8.13 -42.48
C PRO A 18 35.69 8.84 -42.00
N ALA A 19 34.52 8.37 -42.42
CA ALA A 19 33.25 8.72 -41.81
C ALA A 19 33.34 8.29 -40.35
N ILE A 20 33.66 9.23 -39.46
CA ILE A 20 33.51 9.06 -38.01
C ILE A 20 32.02 8.91 -37.81
N HIS A 21 31.55 7.66 -37.71
CA HIS A 21 30.28 7.35 -37.08
C HIS A 21 30.41 7.87 -35.64
N VAL A 22 29.89 9.07 -35.41
CA VAL A 22 29.56 9.53 -34.08
C VAL A 22 28.42 8.63 -33.64
N GLY A 23 28.77 7.43 -33.17
CA GLY A 23 27.92 6.65 -32.37
C GLY A 23 27.48 7.59 -31.25
N ARG A 24 26.16 7.85 -31.13
CA ARG A 24 25.60 8.50 -29.94
C ARG A 24 26.21 7.76 -28.77
N ALA A 25 27.15 8.36 -28.08
CA ALA A 25 27.61 7.94 -26.77
C ALA A 25 26.37 7.96 -25.90
N ARG A 26 25.76 6.80 -25.72
CA ARG A 26 24.76 6.56 -24.68
C ARG A 26 25.56 6.85 -23.42
N ALA A 27 25.20 7.95 -22.73
CA ALA A 27 25.80 8.25 -21.44
C ALA A 27 25.76 6.94 -20.65
N ALA A 28 26.91 6.40 -20.30
CA ALA A 28 27.02 5.24 -19.42
C ALA A 28 26.45 5.70 -18.08
N GLY A 29 25.16 5.46 -17.88
CA GLY A 29 24.56 5.50 -16.55
C GLY A 29 25.41 4.59 -15.69
N SER A 30 25.78 5.02 -14.49
CA SER A 30 26.62 4.25 -13.58
C SER A 30 26.08 2.81 -13.53
N ASP A 31 26.96 1.83 -13.75
CA ASP A 31 26.65 0.38 -13.77
C ASP A 31 26.17 -0.13 -12.39
N ARG A 32 26.19 0.77 -11.39
CA ARG A 32 25.76 0.52 -10.01
C ARG A 32 24.24 0.37 -9.95
N PRO A 33 23.71 -0.76 -9.44
CA PRO A 33 22.29 -0.96 -9.28
C PRO A 33 21.67 0.07 -8.33
N LEU A 34 20.40 0.43 -8.54
CA LEU A 34 19.61 1.21 -7.58
C LEU A 34 19.19 0.27 -6.44
N LYS A 35 19.71 0.53 -5.24
CA LYS A 35 19.50 -0.32 -4.07
C LYS A 35 18.47 0.28 -3.13
N LEU A 36 17.37 -0.43 -2.94
CA LEU A 36 16.29 -0.07 -2.02
C LEU A 36 16.22 -1.09 -0.88
N VAL A 37 16.23 -0.59 0.35
CA VAL A 37 16.03 -1.43 1.56
C VAL A 37 14.56 -1.44 1.92
N LEU A 38 14.00 -2.64 1.94
CA LEU A 38 12.61 -2.91 2.36
C LEU A 38 12.50 -3.04 3.88
N ASN A 39 11.31 -2.79 4.39
CA ASN A 39 11.03 -3.00 5.82
C ASN A 39 11.00 -4.49 6.20
N VAL A 40 10.47 -5.32 5.31
CA VAL A 40 10.33 -6.78 5.48
C VAL A 40 10.87 -7.49 4.24
N GLY A 41 11.43 -8.69 4.41
CA GLY A 41 11.98 -9.47 3.30
C GLY A 41 10.93 -10.05 2.36
N LEU A 42 11.23 -10.04 1.06
CA LEU A 42 10.36 -10.59 0.02
C LEU A 42 10.45 -12.13 0.01
N GLN A 43 9.39 -12.80 0.45
CA GLN A 43 9.29 -14.27 0.48
C GLN A 43 8.26 -14.84 -0.49
N ILE A 44 7.16 -14.10 -0.73
CA ILE A 44 6.06 -14.53 -1.59
C ILE A 44 5.99 -13.60 -2.79
N LEU A 45 6.00 -14.17 -4.00
CA LEU A 45 6.03 -13.41 -5.26
C LEU A 45 4.64 -13.19 -5.87
N ASP A 46 3.64 -14.00 -5.51
CA ASP A 46 2.27 -13.87 -6.04
C ASP A 46 1.52 -12.74 -5.32
N PRO A 47 1.24 -11.61 -5.98
CA PRO A 47 0.62 -10.44 -5.36
C PRO A 47 -0.89 -10.63 -5.06
N ILE A 48 -1.51 -11.66 -5.61
CA ILE A 48 -2.93 -11.94 -5.38
C ILE A 48 -3.10 -12.75 -4.10
N THR A 49 -2.22 -13.70 -3.83
CA THR A 49 -2.31 -14.53 -2.62
C THR A 49 -1.76 -13.84 -1.37
N SER A 50 -0.74 -13.00 -1.54
CA SER A 50 -0.05 -12.31 -0.43
C SER A 50 -0.68 -10.96 -0.09
N PRO A 51 -1.05 -10.69 1.18
CA PRO A 51 -1.45 -9.36 1.64
C PRO A 51 -0.24 -8.50 2.05
N SER A 52 0.99 -8.92 1.77
CA SER A 52 2.20 -8.23 2.20
C SER A 52 2.54 -7.03 1.31
N PHE A 53 2.88 -5.89 1.92
CA PHE A 53 3.31 -4.68 1.22
C PHE A 53 4.58 -4.89 0.40
N VAL A 54 5.51 -5.72 0.87
CA VAL A 54 6.73 -6.04 0.11
C VAL A 54 6.41 -6.79 -1.18
N THR A 55 5.44 -7.71 -1.17
CA THR A 55 4.97 -8.39 -2.39
C THR A 55 4.29 -7.41 -3.35
N ARG A 56 3.52 -6.44 -2.85
CA ARG A 56 2.95 -5.36 -3.65
C ARG A 56 4.05 -4.50 -4.31
N ASN A 57 5.07 -4.09 -3.54
CA ASN A 57 6.18 -3.28 -4.04
C ASN A 57 6.93 -4.01 -5.16
N PHE A 58 7.23 -5.30 -4.96
CA PHE A 58 7.76 -6.19 -5.99
C PHE A 58 6.85 -6.23 -7.23
N ALA A 59 5.56 -6.39 -7.01
CA ALA A 59 4.60 -6.57 -8.10
C ALA A 59 4.46 -5.32 -8.98
N TYR A 60 4.53 -4.11 -8.43
CA TYR A 60 4.56 -2.87 -9.22
C TYR A 60 5.78 -2.74 -10.13
N MET A 61 6.87 -3.44 -9.83
CA MET A 61 8.02 -3.49 -10.74
C MET A 61 7.80 -4.45 -11.91
N VAL A 62 7.18 -5.61 -11.64
CA VAL A 62 7.12 -6.75 -12.58
C VAL A 62 5.81 -6.78 -13.39
N TYR A 63 4.72 -6.33 -12.79
CA TYR A 63 3.38 -6.30 -13.39
C TYR A 63 2.92 -4.87 -13.64
N ASP A 64 1.87 -4.72 -14.43
CA ASP A 64 1.17 -3.44 -14.59
C ASP A 64 -0.33 -3.62 -14.28
N THR A 65 -1.06 -2.52 -14.17
CA THR A 65 -2.47 -2.45 -13.80
C THR A 65 -3.29 -1.81 -14.91
N LEU A 66 -4.57 -2.14 -14.99
CA LEU A 66 -5.48 -1.51 -15.96
C LEU A 66 -5.66 -0.01 -15.66
N ILE A 67 -5.81 0.29 -14.37
CA ILE A 67 -6.08 1.61 -13.82
C ILE A 67 -5.08 1.83 -12.69
N SER A 68 -4.60 3.06 -12.52
CA SER A 68 -3.69 3.44 -11.44
C SER A 68 -4.15 4.73 -10.78
N MET A 69 -3.76 4.94 -9.52
CA MET A 69 -4.07 6.14 -8.76
C MET A 69 -2.98 7.21 -8.97
N ASP A 70 -3.40 8.45 -9.26
CA ASP A 70 -2.51 9.61 -9.32
C ASP A 70 -2.26 10.20 -7.90
N SER A 71 -1.38 11.21 -7.81
CA SER A 71 -1.03 11.85 -6.53
C SER A 71 -2.19 12.57 -5.84
N LYS A 72 -3.28 12.82 -6.56
CA LYS A 72 -4.52 13.43 -6.04
C LYS A 72 -5.55 12.39 -5.63
N GLY A 73 -5.21 11.09 -5.65
CA GLY A 73 -6.14 10.01 -5.36
C GLY A 73 -7.17 9.72 -6.46
N GLN A 74 -6.95 10.23 -7.68
CA GLN A 74 -7.86 9.99 -8.82
C GLN A 74 -7.40 8.78 -9.62
N PHE A 75 -8.37 8.02 -10.11
CA PHE A 75 -8.10 6.85 -10.93
C PHE A 75 -7.90 7.22 -12.39
N ARG A 76 -6.76 6.84 -12.96
CA ARG A 76 -6.34 7.13 -14.33
C ARG A 76 -6.14 5.84 -15.12
N PRO A 77 -6.39 5.85 -16.45
CA PRO A 77 -6.02 4.72 -17.29
C PRO A 77 -4.51 4.46 -17.22
N GLN A 78 -4.09 3.19 -17.12
CA GLN A 78 -2.68 2.80 -17.14
C GLN A 78 -2.40 1.85 -18.33
N MET A 79 -2.78 0.58 -18.27
CA MET A 79 -2.77 -0.31 -19.45
C MET A 79 -3.95 -0.03 -20.39
N LEU A 80 -5.01 0.57 -19.87
CA LEU A 80 -6.13 0.99 -20.70
C LEU A 80 -5.79 2.24 -21.52
N GLU A 81 -6.29 2.32 -22.73
CA GLU A 81 -6.45 3.57 -23.46
C GLU A 81 -7.49 4.44 -22.77
N GLY A 82 -8.61 3.81 -22.35
CA GLY A 82 -9.68 4.41 -21.59
C GLY A 82 -10.81 3.44 -21.33
N TRP A 83 -11.89 3.98 -20.80
CA TRP A 83 -13.15 3.24 -20.60
C TRP A 83 -14.35 4.11 -20.94
N LYS A 84 -15.47 3.48 -21.27
CA LYS A 84 -16.78 4.11 -21.45
C LYS A 84 -17.76 3.49 -20.46
N THR A 85 -18.62 4.33 -19.88
CA THR A 85 -19.66 3.89 -18.96
C THR A 85 -21.02 4.21 -19.60
N THR A 86 -21.92 3.25 -19.61
CA THR A 86 -23.29 3.38 -20.15
C THR A 86 -24.30 2.79 -19.17
N ASP A 87 -25.57 2.88 -19.50
CA ASP A 87 -26.68 2.35 -18.71
C ASP A 87 -26.64 2.78 -17.22
N GLY A 88 -26.47 4.09 -17.01
CA GLY A 88 -26.44 4.65 -15.65
C GLY A 88 -25.32 4.12 -14.75
N GLY A 89 -24.21 3.67 -15.32
CA GLY A 89 -23.08 3.09 -14.55
C GLY A 89 -23.13 1.57 -14.43
N MET A 90 -24.04 0.91 -15.16
CA MET A 90 -24.18 -0.55 -15.10
C MET A 90 -23.28 -1.29 -16.10
N VAL A 91 -22.79 -0.61 -17.14
CA VAL A 91 -21.95 -1.23 -18.18
C VAL A 91 -20.67 -0.42 -18.38
N TYR A 92 -19.54 -1.09 -18.21
CA TYR A 92 -18.20 -0.55 -18.44
C TYR A 92 -17.55 -1.26 -19.63
N THR A 93 -17.18 -0.50 -20.66
CA THR A 93 -16.39 -1.00 -21.79
C THR A 93 -14.96 -0.49 -21.64
N PHE A 94 -14.02 -1.39 -21.52
CA PHE A 94 -12.59 -1.10 -21.35
C PHE A 94 -11.85 -1.38 -22.66
N THR A 95 -10.93 -0.48 -23.02
CA THR A 95 -10.08 -0.61 -24.22
C THR A 95 -8.61 -0.60 -23.82
N LEU A 96 -7.87 -1.65 -24.15
CA LEU A 96 -6.41 -1.74 -23.95
C LEU A 96 -5.66 -0.83 -24.92
N ARG A 97 -4.54 -0.24 -24.46
CA ARG A 97 -3.56 0.39 -25.36
C ARG A 97 -3.01 -0.65 -26.34
N SER A 98 -2.64 -0.23 -27.54
CA SER A 98 -1.96 -1.10 -28.50
C SER A 98 -0.50 -1.33 -28.12
N GLY A 99 0.06 -2.47 -28.52
CA GLY A 99 1.49 -2.78 -28.40
C GLY A 99 1.95 -3.26 -27.01
N LEU A 100 1.04 -3.46 -26.06
CA LEU A 100 1.39 -4.01 -24.74
C LEU A 100 1.87 -5.46 -24.87
N LYS A 101 2.96 -5.80 -24.15
CA LYS A 101 3.57 -7.13 -24.13
C LYS A 101 3.86 -7.58 -22.71
N PHE A 102 3.80 -8.88 -22.50
CA PHE A 102 4.38 -9.53 -21.34
C PHE A 102 5.89 -9.74 -21.49
N SER A 103 6.57 -10.02 -20.39
CA SER A 103 8.01 -10.28 -20.35
C SER A 103 8.45 -11.55 -21.12
N ASP A 104 7.51 -12.42 -21.50
CA ASP A 104 7.75 -13.57 -22.39
C ASP A 104 7.57 -13.21 -23.90
N GLY A 105 7.37 -11.92 -24.21
CA GLY A 105 7.21 -11.38 -25.56
C GLY A 105 5.81 -11.50 -26.15
N LYS A 106 4.87 -12.16 -25.49
CA LYS A 106 3.49 -12.31 -25.96
C LYS A 106 2.68 -11.03 -25.77
N PRO A 107 1.72 -10.71 -26.66
CA PRO A 107 0.85 -9.57 -26.49
C PRO A 107 -0.03 -9.74 -25.24
N VAL A 108 -0.37 -8.61 -24.61
CA VAL A 108 -1.42 -8.55 -23.60
C VAL A 108 -2.77 -8.42 -24.28
N THR A 109 -3.71 -9.26 -23.89
CA THR A 109 -5.06 -9.29 -24.47
C THR A 109 -6.13 -9.05 -23.41
N SER A 110 -7.36 -8.80 -23.87
CA SER A 110 -8.54 -8.69 -23.02
C SER A 110 -8.86 -9.99 -22.27
N GLU A 111 -8.48 -11.17 -22.81
CA GLU A 111 -8.59 -12.45 -22.12
C GLU A 111 -7.72 -12.49 -20.86
N ASP A 112 -6.48 -11.98 -20.94
CA ASP A 112 -5.57 -11.89 -19.80
C ASP A 112 -6.13 -10.97 -18.71
N CYS A 113 -6.73 -9.85 -19.11
CA CYS A 113 -7.38 -8.92 -18.19
C CYS A 113 -8.55 -9.58 -17.46
N ILE A 114 -9.42 -10.27 -18.18
CA ILE A 114 -10.59 -10.97 -17.63
C ILE A 114 -10.15 -12.06 -16.65
N ALA A 115 -9.16 -12.87 -17.02
CA ALA A 115 -8.63 -13.94 -16.18
C ALA A 115 -8.02 -13.37 -14.88
N SER A 116 -7.24 -12.28 -15.00
CA SER A 116 -6.60 -11.61 -13.87
C SER A 116 -7.63 -10.99 -12.92
N ILE A 117 -8.65 -10.30 -13.45
CA ILE A 117 -9.74 -9.72 -12.65
C ILE A 117 -10.51 -10.82 -11.92
N LYS A 118 -10.83 -11.94 -12.56
CA LYS A 118 -11.53 -13.08 -11.92
C LYS A 118 -10.69 -13.69 -10.81
N ARG A 119 -9.38 -13.92 -11.04
CA ARG A 119 -8.47 -14.44 -10.02
C ARG A 119 -8.39 -13.49 -8.82
N TRP A 120 -8.16 -12.20 -9.05
CA TRP A 120 -8.12 -11.18 -8.01
C TRP A 120 -9.46 -11.08 -7.28
N GLY A 121 -10.57 -11.05 -8.01
CA GLY A 121 -11.92 -10.99 -7.47
C GLY A 121 -12.31 -12.20 -6.61
N GLY A 122 -11.66 -13.34 -6.79
CA GLY A 122 -11.83 -14.50 -5.91
C GLY A 122 -11.07 -14.39 -4.57
N ARG A 123 -10.16 -13.44 -4.43
CA ARG A 123 -9.28 -13.34 -3.25
C ARG A 123 -9.42 -12.03 -2.47
N ASP A 124 -9.40 -10.88 -3.13
CA ASP A 124 -9.48 -9.56 -2.51
C ASP A 124 -10.89 -9.25 -1.98
N ALA A 125 -11.00 -8.52 -0.87
CA ALA A 125 -12.29 -8.21 -0.26
C ALA A 125 -13.16 -7.31 -1.14
N LEU A 126 -12.57 -6.24 -1.72
CA LEU A 126 -13.26 -5.34 -2.63
C LEU A 126 -13.53 -6.01 -3.98
N GLY A 127 -12.59 -6.87 -4.41
CA GLY A 127 -12.74 -7.71 -5.60
C GLY A 127 -13.92 -8.66 -5.51
N ARG A 128 -14.12 -9.33 -4.37
CA ARG A 128 -15.30 -10.20 -4.13
C ARG A 128 -16.60 -9.40 -4.19
N ARG A 129 -16.63 -8.17 -3.66
CA ARG A 129 -17.81 -7.30 -3.74
C ARG A 129 -18.10 -6.91 -5.20
N LEU A 130 -17.07 -6.53 -5.96
CA LEU A 130 -17.20 -6.24 -7.41
C LEU A 130 -17.74 -7.48 -8.15
N MET A 131 -17.15 -8.66 -7.94
CA MET A 131 -17.62 -9.88 -8.61
C MET A 131 -19.06 -10.26 -8.22
N ALA A 132 -19.47 -10.05 -6.96
CA ALA A 132 -20.83 -10.27 -6.52
C ALA A 132 -21.85 -9.28 -7.13
N ALA A 133 -21.40 -8.12 -7.58
CA ALA A 133 -22.20 -7.15 -8.33
C ALA A 133 -22.11 -7.35 -9.85
N THR A 134 -21.18 -8.17 -10.33
CA THR A 134 -20.97 -8.42 -11.76
C THR A 134 -21.97 -9.45 -12.27
N LYS A 135 -22.68 -9.10 -13.33
CA LYS A 135 -23.53 -10.02 -14.12
C LYS A 135 -22.67 -10.79 -15.11
N GLU A 136 -21.82 -10.06 -15.84
CA GLU A 136 -20.97 -10.64 -16.86
C GLU A 136 -19.64 -9.87 -16.99
N LEU A 137 -18.55 -10.61 -17.19
CA LEU A 137 -17.25 -10.08 -17.58
C LEU A 137 -16.82 -10.85 -18.84
N ARG A 138 -16.95 -10.23 -20.01
CA ARG A 138 -16.78 -10.88 -21.31
C ARG A 138 -15.84 -10.13 -22.23
N GLN A 139 -15.17 -10.90 -23.07
CA GLN A 139 -14.35 -10.40 -24.16
C GLN A 139 -15.26 -9.89 -25.32
N VAL A 140 -14.84 -8.79 -25.95
CA VAL A 140 -15.41 -8.32 -27.21
C VAL A 140 -14.45 -8.64 -28.37
N ASP A 141 -13.18 -8.30 -28.19
CA ASP A 141 -12.08 -8.64 -29.09
C ASP A 141 -10.75 -8.66 -28.29
N GLU A 142 -9.59 -8.76 -28.96
CA GLU A 142 -8.28 -8.84 -28.30
C GLU A 142 -7.96 -7.64 -27.41
N ARG A 143 -8.53 -6.47 -27.65
CA ARG A 143 -8.27 -5.23 -26.88
C ARG A 143 -9.45 -4.73 -26.08
N ASN A 144 -10.64 -5.21 -26.36
CA ASN A 144 -11.87 -4.71 -25.76
C ASN A 144 -12.56 -5.79 -24.91
N PHE A 145 -12.99 -5.42 -23.73
CA PHE A 145 -13.82 -6.27 -22.86
C PHE A 145 -14.86 -5.43 -22.11
N VAL A 146 -15.92 -6.08 -21.69
CA VAL A 146 -17.06 -5.47 -21.01
C VAL A 146 -17.23 -6.10 -19.64
N LEU A 147 -17.46 -5.23 -18.65
CA LEU A 147 -17.98 -5.58 -17.35
C LEU A 147 -19.40 -5.04 -17.24
N GLU A 148 -20.37 -5.95 -17.13
CA GLU A 148 -21.79 -5.65 -16.92
C GLU A 148 -22.16 -5.98 -15.48
N LEU A 149 -22.81 -5.04 -14.79
CA LEU A 149 -23.25 -5.20 -13.42
C LEU A 149 -24.69 -5.74 -13.37
N SER A 150 -24.99 -6.55 -12.38
CA SER A 150 -26.34 -7.04 -12.04
C SER A 150 -27.08 -6.09 -11.10
N ARG A 151 -26.36 -5.23 -10.40
CA ARG A 151 -26.86 -4.20 -9.48
C ARG A 151 -25.88 -3.02 -9.43
N PRO A 152 -26.31 -1.83 -9.01
CA PRO A 152 -25.42 -0.69 -8.86
C PRO A 152 -24.21 -1.00 -7.98
N PHE A 153 -23.02 -0.62 -8.43
CA PHE A 153 -21.75 -0.69 -7.71
C PHE A 153 -20.89 0.50 -8.13
N GLY A 154 -20.91 1.58 -7.33
CA GLY A 154 -20.27 2.86 -7.67
C GLY A 154 -18.73 2.84 -7.61
N LEU A 155 -18.13 1.72 -7.20
CA LEU A 155 -16.71 1.61 -6.89
C LEU A 155 -15.91 0.75 -7.90
N VAL A 156 -16.39 0.60 -9.14
CA VAL A 156 -15.71 -0.21 -10.16
C VAL A 156 -14.27 0.29 -10.41
N LEU A 157 -14.08 1.60 -10.54
CA LEU A 157 -12.76 2.18 -10.78
C LEU A 157 -11.89 2.14 -9.53
N ASP A 158 -12.48 2.37 -8.35
CA ASP A 158 -11.81 2.22 -7.04
C ASP A 158 -11.28 0.80 -6.85
N ALA A 159 -12.06 -0.20 -7.22
CA ALA A 159 -11.71 -1.61 -7.11
C ALA A 159 -10.57 -1.99 -8.08
N LEU A 160 -10.68 -1.61 -9.35
CA LEU A 160 -9.71 -1.94 -10.38
C LEU A 160 -8.43 -1.09 -10.33
N GLY A 161 -8.45 0.06 -9.62
CA GLY A 161 -7.33 0.98 -9.48
C GLY A 161 -6.76 1.06 -8.06
N LYS A 162 -7.21 0.22 -7.11
CA LYS A 162 -6.73 0.26 -5.72
C LYS A 162 -5.20 0.12 -5.64
N PRO A 163 -4.51 0.96 -4.85
CA PRO A 163 -3.04 0.96 -4.78
C PRO A 163 -2.46 0.06 -3.68
N SER A 164 -3.30 -0.41 -2.74
CA SER A 164 -2.87 -1.15 -1.57
C SER A 164 -2.56 -2.63 -1.86
N VAL A 165 -2.55 -3.51 -0.85
CA VAL A 165 -2.27 -4.94 -1.02
C VAL A 165 -3.31 -5.63 -1.91
N GLN A 166 -2.92 -6.75 -2.50
CA GLN A 166 -3.79 -7.50 -3.42
C GLN A 166 -4.37 -6.61 -4.54
N VAL A 167 -3.48 -5.87 -5.20
CA VAL A 167 -3.81 -5.02 -6.35
C VAL A 167 -4.18 -5.92 -7.54
N PRO A 168 -5.16 -5.54 -8.40
CA PRO A 168 -5.54 -6.31 -9.58
C PRO A 168 -4.49 -6.21 -10.70
N PHE A 169 -3.30 -6.75 -10.45
CA PHE A 169 -2.23 -6.85 -11.44
C PHE A 169 -2.59 -7.79 -12.58
N ILE A 170 -2.21 -7.41 -13.80
CA ILE A 170 -2.49 -8.20 -15.00
C ILE A 170 -1.35 -9.20 -15.26
N MET A 171 -1.73 -10.46 -15.41
CA MET A 171 -0.84 -11.58 -15.75
C MET A 171 -1.44 -12.39 -16.91
N PRO A 172 -0.66 -13.20 -17.62
CA PRO A 172 -1.18 -14.06 -18.69
C PRO A 172 -2.33 -14.95 -18.21
N ALA A 173 -3.38 -15.09 -19.02
CA ALA A 173 -4.56 -15.91 -18.70
C ALA A 173 -4.19 -17.35 -18.33
N ARG A 174 -3.19 -17.93 -19.02
CA ARG A 174 -2.64 -19.25 -18.69
C ARG A 174 -2.09 -19.36 -17.27
N ILE A 175 -1.53 -18.27 -16.73
CA ILE A 175 -1.01 -18.20 -15.37
C ILE A 175 -2.14 -17.90 -14.39
N ALA A 176 -2.97 -16.90 -14.68
CA ALA A 176 -4.10 -16.54 -13.83
C ALA A 176 -5.04 -17.72 -13.56
N ASN A 177 -5.23 -18.58 -14.56
CA ASN A 177 -6.09 -19.77 -14.50
C ASN A 177 -5.36 -21.05 -14.02
N SER A 178 -4.04 -21.01 -13.80
CA SER A 178 -3.23 -22.19 -13.45
C SER A 178 -3.47 -22.73 -12.06
N ALA A 179 -4.01 -21.90 -11.15
CA ALA A 179 -4.25 -22.26 -9.76
C ALA A 179 -5.43 -21.47 -9.17
N PRO A 180 -6.11 -22.00 -8.14
CA PRO A 180 -7.12 -21.26 -7.40
C PRO A 180 -6.58 -19.93 -6.84
N PRO A 181 -7.43 -18.91 -6.62
CA PRO A 181 -7.01 -17.60 -6.10
C PRO A 181 -6.31 -17.63 -4.73
N THR A 182 -6.45 -18.72 -3.99
CA THR A 182 -5.82 -18.96 -2.68
C THR A 182 -4.45 -19.65 -2.76
N THR A 183 -4.08 -20.14 -3.94
CA THR A 183 -2.82 -20.87 -4.17
C THR A 183 -1.86 -20.00 -5.01
N PRO A 184 -0.60 -19.80 -4.57
CA PRO A 184 0.36 -19.01 -5.32
C PRO A 184 0.65 -19.59 -6.70
N VAL A 185 0.75 -18.72 -7.70
CA VAL A 185 1.24 -19.10 -9.04
C VAL A 185 2.76 -19.33 -9.00
N LYS A 186 3.24 -20.22 -9.85
CA LYS A 186 4.66 -20.62 -9.91
C LYS A 186 5.48 -19.74 -10.85
N GLU A 187 4.88 -19.34 -11.96
CA GLU A 187 5.53 -18.49 -12.97
C GLU A 187 5.32 -17.01 -12.66
N ILE A 188 6.38 -16.24 -12.88
CA ILE A 188 6.37 -14.77 -12.73
C ILE A 188 6.58 -14.19 -14.13
N VAL A 189 5.48 -13.87 -14.79
CA VAL A 189 5.43 -13.21 -16.10
C VAL A 189 4.48 -12.04 -16.00
N GLY A 190 5.01 -10.84 -16.10
CA GLY A 190 4.25 -9.60 -16.01
C GLY A 190 4.53 -8.68 -17.19
N SER A 191 3.80 -7.58 -17.25
CA SER A 191 3.92 -6.54 -18.28
C SER A 191 4.50 -5.23 -17.73
N GLY A 192 5.18 -5.30 -16.59
CA GLY A 192 5.70 -4.14 -15.87
C GLY A 192 7.05 -3.61 -16.39
N PRO A 193 7.52 -2.50 -15.81
CA PRO A 193 8.70 -1.78 -16.27
C PRO A 193 10.02 -2.49 -15.98
N TYR A 194 10.03 -3.54 -15.16
CA TYR A 194 11.21 -4.33 -14.82
C TYR A 194 11.02 -5.82 -15.09
N LEU A 195 12.12 -6.48 -15.41
CA LEU A 195 12.24 -7.94 -15.48
C LEU A 195 12.84 -8.46 -14.17
N PHE A 196 12.17 -9.39 -13.53
CA PHE A 196 12.64 -10.05 -12.31
C PHE A 196 13.68 -11.12 -12.63
N ASN A 197 14.82 -11.11 -11.94
CA ASN A 197 15.83 -12.15 -12.07
C ASN A 197 15.64 -13.20 -10.96
N ARG A 198 15.00 -14.31 -11.31
CA ARG A 198 14.69 -15.39 -10.36
C ARG A 198 15.94 -16.13 -9.88
N GLU A 199 17.00 -16.21 -10.69
CA GLU A 199 18.24 -16.92 -10.35
C GLU A 199 19.04 -16.20 -9.26
N GLU A 200 18.93 -14.87 -9.20
CA GLU A 200 19.59 -14.05 -8.18
C GLU A 200 18.68 -13.75 -6.97
N TRP A 201 17.47 -14.30 -6.93
CA TRP A 201 16.57 -14.08 -5.81
C TRP A 201 16.92 -14.97 -4.62
N VAL A 202 17.18 -14.35 -3.48
CA VAL A 202 17.34 -15.00 -2.18
C VAL A 202 16.11 -14.63 -1.33
N PRO A 203 15.20 -15.58 -1.07
CA PRO A 203 13.95 -15.30 -0.33
C PRO A 203 14.22 -14.65 1.04
N GLY A 204 13.55 -13.52 1.28
CA GLY A 204 13.68 -12.77 2.53
C GLY A 204 14.92 -11.87 2.63
N GLU A 205 15.85 -11.94 1.69
CA GLU A 205 17.12 -11.19 1.73
C GLU A 205 17.26 -10.23 0.56
N ARG A 206 17.16 -10.73 -0.68
CA ARG A 206 17.46 -9.94 -1.89
C ARG A 206 16.64 -10.37 -3.08
N ALA A 207 16.17 -9.38 -3.86
CA ALA A 207 15.60 -9.59 -5.19
C ALA A 207 16.22 -8.60 -6.18
N THR A 208 16.59 -9.07 -7.37
CA THR A 208 17.25 -8.25 -8.41
C THR A 208 16.39 -8.12 -9.65
N PHE A 209 16.56 -6.99 -10.32
CA PHE A 209 15.73 -6.61 -11.46
C PHE A 209 16.59 -5.94 -12.54
N ARG A 210 16.16 -6.10 -13.79
CA ARG A 210 16.69 -5.35 -14.94
C ARG A 210 15.56 -4.56 -15.58
N ARG A 211 15.90 -3.46 -16.22
CA ARG A 211 14.96 -2.69 -17.03
C ARG A 211 14.34 -3.59 -18.10
N ASN A 212 13.02 -3.52 -18.24
CA ASN A 212 12.31 -4.20 -19.32
C ASN A 212 12.39 -3.34 -20.61
N PRO A 213 13.14 -3.77 -21.63
CA PRO A 213 13.28 -3.01 -22.87
C PRO A 213 11.99 -2.97 -23.71
N ASP A 214 11.09 -3.95 -23.52
CA ASP A 214 9.82 -4.06 -24.25
C ASP A 214 8.66 -3.36 -23.52
N TYR A 215 8.91 -2.80 -22.34
CA TYR A 215 7.87 -2.05 -21.62
C TYR A 215 7.52 -0.76 -22.38
N LEU A 216 6.21 -0.57 -22.62
CA LEU A 216 5.68 0.60 -23.30
C LEU A 216 5.12 1.60 -22.27
N PRO A 217 5.90 2.61 -21.81
CA PRO A 217 5.39 3.61 -20.89
C PRO A 217 4.30 4.47 -21.52
N ARG A 218 3.48 5.12 -20.71
CA ARG A 218 2.58 6.17 -21.17
C ARG A 218 3.36 7.43 -21.54
N ASN A 219 2.79 8.28 -22.37
CA ASN A 219 3.42 9.56 -22.77
C ASN A 219 3.20 10.66 -21.72
N GLU A 220 2.16 10.54 -20.91
CA GLU A 220 1.88 11.49 -19.83
C GLU A 220 2.96 11.42 -18.76
N PRO A 221 3.32 12.55 -18.12
CA PRO A 221 4.23 12.52 -16.98
C PRO A 221 3.78 11.54 -15.90
N ALA A 222 4.74 10.90 -15.22
CA ALA A 222 4.42 10.07 -14.07
C ALA A 222 3.84 10.91 -12.93
N ASP A 223 2.75 10.42 -12.34
CA ASP A 223 2.05 11.07 -11.25
C ASP A 223 1.49 9.99 -10.30
N GLY A 224 2.09 9.86 -9.12
CA GLY A 224 1.82 8.72 -8.23
C GLY A 224 2.12 7.40 -8.93
N LEU A 225 1.14 6.50 -9.00
CA LEU A 225 1.23 5.22 -9.71
C LEU A 225 0.81 5.30 -11.17
N ALA A 226 0.25 6.45 -11.60
CA ALA A 226 -0.24 6.67 -12.95
C ALA A 226 0.80 7.33 -13.86
N GLY A 227 0.50 7.37 -15.17
CA GLY A 227 1.34 8.02 -16.19
C GLY A 227 2.54 7.20 -16.63
N GLY A 228 3.56 7.87 -17.12
CA GLY A 228 4.73 7.25 -17.74
C GLY A 228 5.68 6.62 -16.73
N LYS A 229 5.69 5.30 -16.64
CA LYS A 229 6.63 4.53 -15.80
C LYS A 229 7.95 4.33 -16.56
N VAL A 230 8.77 5.38 -16.62
CA VAL A 230 10.03 5.36 -17.36
C VAL A 230 11.17 4.89 -16.47
N VAL A 231 11.76 3.73 -16.77
CA VAL A 231 12.92 3.21 -16.04
C VAL A 231 14.19 3.85 -16.59
N LYS A 232 14.92 4.57 -15.74
CA LYS A 232 16.16 5.29 -16.10
C LYS A 232 17.43 4.60 -15.59
N VAL A 233 17.30 3.57 -14.75
CA VAL A 233 18.40 2.75 -14.23
C VAL A 233 18.35 1.35 -14.84
N GLU A 234 19.49 0.78 -15.20
CA GLU A 234 19.52 -0.54 -15.86
C GLU A 234 19.24 -1.69 -14.89
N ARG A 235 19.68 -1.55 -13.63
CA ARG A 235 19.51 -2.56 -12.58
C ARG A 235 18.94 -1.95 -11.31
N ALA A 236 18.08 -2.73 -10.61
CA ALA A 236 17.56 -2.40 -9.29
C ALA A 236 17.66 -3.62 -8.37
N GLU A 237 17.82 -3.37 -7.08
CA GLU A 237 17.88 -4.40 -6.04
C GLU A 237 16.95 -4.02 -4.89
N LEU A 238 16.08 -4.94 -4.49
CA LEU A 238 15.34 -4.88 -3.23
C LEU A 238 16.11 -5.70 -2.20
N LEU A 239 16.49 -5.06 -1.12
CA LEU A 239 17.32 -5.65 -0.05
C LEU A 239 16.54 -5.66 1.27
N THR A 240 16.91 -6.58 2.15
CA THR A 240 16.43 -6.61 3.53
C THR A 240 17.61 -6.46 4.47
N MET A 241 17.53 -5.51 5.39
CA MET A 241 18.50 -5.29 6.45
C MET A 241 17.73 -5.23 7.78
N PRO A 242 17.75 -6.29 8.61
CA PRO A 242 16.93 -6.35 9.84
C PRO A 242 17.29 -5.25 10.84
N GLU A 243 18.59 -4.99 11.04
CA GLU A 243 19.09 -4.07 12.05
C GLU A 243 18.93 -2.60 11.62
N LEU A 244 18.20 -1.81 12.41
CA LEU A 244 17.85 -0.41 12.12
C LEU A 244 19.09 0.49 12.01
N ALA A 245 20.09 0.30 12.87
CA ALA A 245 21.34 1.05 12.84
C ALA A 245 22.15 0.74 11.56
N THR A 246 22.16 -0.51 11.11
CA THR A 246 22.81 -0.92 9.85
C THR A 246 22.14 -0.28 8.66
N ARG A 247 20.79 -0.23 8.61
CA ARG A 247 20.04 0.50 7.56
C ARG A 247 20.45 1.97 7.50
N ALA A 248 20.47 2.62 8.67
CA ALA A 248 20.80 4.04 8.76
C ALA A 248 22.24 4.30 8.29
N ALA A 249 23.21 3.50 8.74
CA ALA A 249 24.61 3.61 8.34
C ALA A 249 24.78 3.37 6.83
N ALA A 250 24.14 2.33 6.26
CA ALA A 250 24.22 2.00 4.84
C ALA A 250 23.72 3.16 3.94
N LEU A 251 22.65 3.87 4.33
CA LEU A 251 22.20 5.06 3.61
C LEU A 251 23.20 6.22 3.75
N GLN A 252 23.75 6.46 4.94
CA GLN A 252 24.70 7.54 5.20
C GLN A 252 26.01 7.34 4.45
N THR A 253 26.50 6.10 4.36
CA THR A 253 27.75 5.74 3.69
C THR A 253 27.60 5.50 2.18
N ASN A 254 26.40 5.69 1.62
CA ASN A 254 26.10 5.47 0.20
C ASN A 254 26.25 4.00 -0.24
N GLU A 255 26.11 3.04 0.67
CA GLU A 255 26.03 1.61 0.35
C GLU A 255 24.68 1.26 -0.29
N VAL A 256 23.59 1.89 0.20
CA VAL A 256 22.25 1.84 -0.35
C VAL A 256 21.74 3.23 -0.72
N ASP A 257 20.73 3.27 -1.58
CA ASP A 257 20.25 4.51 -2.17
C ASP A 257 18.93 5.00 -1.55
N TYR A 258 18.13 4.08 -1.04
CA TYR A 258 16.76 4.36 -0.60
C TYR A 258 16.35 3.42 0.55
N LEU A 259 15.71 3.96 1.58
CA LEU A 259 15.03 3.21 2.64
C LEU A 259 13.53 3.40 2.49
N GLU A 260 12.77 2.29 2.44
CA GLU A 260 11.30 2.32 2.41
C GLU A 260 10.74 3.05 3.62
N TYR A 261 11.29 2.79 4.80
CA TYR A 261 11.01 3.53 6.04
C TYR A 261 12.33 3.89 6.73
N ALA A 262 12.48 5.17 7.01
CA ALA A 262 13.60 5.66 7.80
C ALA A 262 13.41 5.25 9.28
N PRO A 263 14.42 4.66 9.94
CA PRO A 263 14.32 4.34 11.36
C PRO A 263 14.14 5.61 12.19
N PHE A 264 13.17 5.63 13.10
CA PHE A 264 12.76 6.84 13.84
C PHE A 264 13.88 7.46 14.67
N ASP A 265 14.69 6.63 15.32
CA ASP A 265 15.84 7.06 16.14
C ASP A 265 16.90 7.81 15.33
N PHE A 266 16.93 7.63 14.01
CA PHE A 266 17.90 8.26 13.10
C PHE A 266 17.33 9.42 12.28
N LEU A 267 16.02 9.70 12.37
CA LEU A 267 15.34 10.71 11.57
C LEU A 267 15.92 12.12 11.78
N SER A 268 16.20 12.52 13.02
CA SER A 268 16.80 13.83 13.32
C SER A 268 18.17 13.98 12.65
N GLY A 269 18.98 12.90 12.63
CA GLY A 269 20.25 12.84 11.92
C GLY A 269 20.08 12.93 10.40
N PHE A 270 19.09 12.26 9.84
CA PHE A 270 18.80 12.35 8.40
C PHE A 270 18.31 13.73 7.98
N LEU A 271 17.42 14.34 8.76
CA LEU A 271 16.89 15.69 8.50
C LEU A 271 18.00 16.76 8.51
N SER A 272 19.04 16.58 9.30
CA SER A 272 20.21 17.47 9.35
C SER A 272 21.29 17.15 8.31
N ASN A 273 21.24 15.98 7.66
CA ASN A 273 22.23 15.55 6.67
C ASN A 273 21.90 16.10 5.29
N LYS A 274 22.78 16.97 4.76
CA LYS A 274 22.61 17.60 3.44
C LYS A 274 22.58 16.60 2.27
N ASP A 275 23.12 15.39 2.44
CA ASP A 275 23.21 14.36 1.40
C ASP A 275 22.03 13.38 1.41
N ILE A 276 21.10 13.54 2.36
CA ILE A 276 19.90 12.72 2.49
C ILE A 276 18.66 13.59 2.29
N VAL A 277 17.63 13.01 1.70
CA VAL A 277 16.28 13.55 1.61
C VAL A 277 15.38 12.64 2.42
N VAL A 278 14.59 13.22 3.32
CA VAL A 278 13.51 12.54 4.03
C VAL A 278 12.20 12.92 3.35
N ALA A 279 11.36 11.93 3.04
CA ALA A 279 10.05 12.14 2.44
C ALA A 279 9.19 13.09 3.29
N LYS A 280 8.32 13.86 2.65
CA LYS A 280 7.40 14.76 3.39
C LYS A 280 6.15 14.05 3.91
N ALA A 281 5.91 12.85 3.47
CA ALA A 281 4.76 11.98 3.72
C ALA A 281 3.48 12.71 4.16
N GLY A 282 2.43 12.57 3.39
CA GLY A 282 1.11 13.16 3.66
C GLY A 282 0.01 12.34 2.98
N GLY A 283 -1.25 12.56 3.31
CA GLY A 283 -2.37 11.83 2.72
C GLY A 283 -2.22 10.31 2.87
N PRO A 284 -2.29 9.55 1.76
CA PRO A 284 -2.18 8.08 1.80
C PRO A 284 -0.84 7.54 2.29
N ALA A 285 0.21 8.38 2.35
CA ALA A 285 1.52 8.01 2.87
C ALA A 285 1.63 8.05 4.40
N LEU A 286 0.61 8.55 5.09
CA LEU A 286 0.52 8.52 6.55
C LEU A 286 0.21 7.10 7.06
N MET A 287 0.50 6.89 8.34
CA MET A 287 0.13 5.71 9.10
C MET A 287 -0.91 6.08 10.16
N MET A 288 -1.81 5.17 10.48
CA MET A 288 -2.80 5.34 11.54
C MET A 288 -2.55 4.34 12.66
N ALA A 289 -2.29 4.85 13.87
CA ALA A 289 -2.32 4.06 15.08
C ALA A 289 -3.75 3.91 15.59
N ALA A 290 -4.13 2.70 15.96
CA ALA A 290 -5.46 2.40 16.46
C ALA A 290 -5.44 1.20 17.42
N LEU A 291 -6.57 0.99 18.08
CA LEU A 291 -6.79 -0.14 18.96
C LEU A 291 -7.83 -1.09 18.34
N SER A 292 -7.40 -2.30 18.00
CA SER A 292 -8.32 -3.36 17.58
C SER A 292 -9.03 -3.96 18.79
N ILE A 293 -10.36 -4.02 18.74
CA ILE A 293 -11.22 -4.54 19.81
C ILE A 293 -11.88 -5.85 19.38
N ASN A 294 -11.88 -6.84 20.25
CA ASN A 294 -12.68 -8.04 20.07
C ASN A 294 -14.13 -7.81 20.55
N HIS A 295 -15.02 -7.45 19.64
CA HIS A 295 -16.42 -7.16 19.93
C HIS A 295 -17.26 -8.41 20.24
N THR A 296 -16.73 -9.60 20.04
CA THR A 296 -17.47 -10.86 20.14
C THR A 296 -17.47 -11.43 21.55
N GLN A 297 -16.71 -10.82 22.47
CA GLN A 297 -16.53 -11.33 23.84
C GLN A 297 -16.67 -10.21 24.88
N PRO A 298 -17.19 -10.52 26.09
CA PRO A 298 -17.16 -9.60 27.22
C PRO A 298 -15.71 -9.18 27.55
N PRO A 299 -15.52 -7.94 28.05
CA PRO A 299 -16.56 -6.93 28.29
C PRO A 299 -16.88 -6.05 27.09
N PHE A 300 -16.21 -6.23 25.94
CA PHE A 300 -16.29 -5.33 24.77
C PHE A 300 -17.49 -5.59 23.85
N ASP A 301 -18.39 -6.50 24.17
CA ASP A 301 -19.74 -6.57 23.64
C ASP A 301 -20.61 -5.38 24.08
N ASN A 302 -20.27 -4.73 25.22
CA ASN A 302 -20.91 -3.52 25.72
C ASN A 302 -20.35 -2.26 25.04
N VAL A 303 -21.23 -1.48 24.39
CA VAL A 303 -20.85 -0.25 23.67
C VAL A 303 -20.28 0.84 24.59
N LEU A 304 -20.75 0.97 25.83
CA LEU A 304 -20.23 1.97 26.77
C LEU A 304 -18.80 1.64 27.21
N ILE A 305 -18.47 0.36 27.33
CA ILE A 305 -17.08 -0.08 27.61
C ILE A 305 -16.17 0.23 26.41
N ARG A 306 -16.63 0.03 25.18
CA ARG A 306 -15.86 0.44 23.99
C ARG A 306 -15.68 1.96 23.89
N ARG A 307 -16.74 2.74 24.21
CA ARG A 307 -16.65 4.20 24.26
C ARG A 307 -15.68 4.68 25.35
N ALA A 308 -15.62 3.99 26.49
CA ALA A 308 -14.61 4.28 27.51
C ALA A 308 -13.19 4.03 26.98
N ALA A 309 -12.96 2.93 26.25
CA ALA A 309 -11.67 2.67 25.61
C ALA A 309 -11.33 3.71 24.52
N GLU A 310 -12.32 4.15 23.71
CA GLU A 310 -12.14 5.21 22.71
C GLU A 310 -11.77 6.56 23.37
N ALA A 311 -12.50 6.94 24.41
CA ALA A 311 -12.27 8.19 25.13
C ALA A 311 -10.90 8.22 25.83
N ALA A 312 -10.38 7.07 26.23
CA ALA A 312 -9.07 6.90 26.86
C ALA A 312 -7.89 7.13 25.92
N MET A 313 -8.08 7.08 24.59
CA MET A 313 -6.98 7.21 23.62
C MET A 313 -6.56 8.67 23.47
N ILE A 314 -5.70 9.15 24.37
CA ILE A 314 -5.09 10.48 24.30
C ILE A 314 -4.01 10.46 23.22
N ARG A 315 -4.38 10.89 22.03
CA ARG A 315 -3.56 10.78 20.81
C ARG A 315 -2.17 11.40 20.92
N SER A 316 -2.05 12.56 21.59
CA SER A 316 -0.74 13.18 21.79
C SER A 316 0.21 12.26 22.56
N GLU A 317 -0.23 11.68 23.69
CA GLU A 317 0.60 10.76 24.49
C GLU A 317 1.02 9.51 23.68
N VAL A 318 0.09 8.92 22.88
CA VAL A 318 0.39 7.75 22.04
C VAL A 318 1.42 8.09 20.97
N LEU A 319 1.28 9.24 20.30
CA LEU A 319 2.20 9.68 19.24
C LEU A 319 3.55 10.12 19.80
N ASP A 320 3.59 10.74 20.98
CA ASP A 320 4.83 11.08 21.69
C ASP A 320 5.64 9.82 22.04
N GLY A 321 4.95 8.71 22.32
CA GLY A 321 5.59 7.41 22.55
C GLY A 321 6.44 6.90 21.38
N LEU A 322 6.21 7.39 20.16
CA LEU A 322 7.01 7.04 18.97
C LEU A 322 8.34 7.83 18.90
N GLY A 323 8.52 8.89 19.68
CA GLY A 323 9.74 9.71 19.66
C GLY A 323 9.97 10.44 18.31
N LEU A 324 8.91 10.73 17.56
CA LEU A 324 9.02 11.34 16.24
C LEU A 324 9.45 12.82 16.33
N PRO A 325 10.30 13.29 15.40
CA PRO A 325 10.57 14.71 15.24
C PRO A 325 9.28 15.51 15.02
N SER A 326 9.29 16.78 15.47
CA SER A 326 8.17 17.70 15.30
C SER A 326 7.71 17.78 13.83
N GLY A 327 6.39 17.76 13.63
CA GLY A 327 5.75 17.85 12.31
C GLY A 327 5.56 16.51 11.60
N LEU A 328 6.02 15.39 12.18
CA LEU A 328 5.77 14.06 11.64
C LEU A 328 4.57 13.34 12.27
N ALA A 329 3.94 13.94 13.26
CA ALA A 329 2.71 13.46 13.87
C ALA A 329 1.74 14.63 14.07
N ASP A 330 0.44 14.36 13.90
CA ASP A 330 -0.62 15.34 14.14
C ASP A 330 -1.70 14.74 15.04
N PRO A 331 -1.67 15.03 16.36
CA PRO A 331 -2.66 14.52 17.30
C PRO A 331 -4.06 15.12 17.12
N SER A 332 -4.19 16.22 16.37
CA SER A 332 -5.49 16.85 16.08
C SER A 332 -6.33 16.04 15.10
N GLN A 333 -5.70 15.16 14.31
CA GLN A 333 -6.39 14.32 13.33
C GLN A 333 -7.17 13.20 14.01
N ALA A 334 -8.49 13.27 13.88
CA ALA A 334 -9.43 12.32 14.47
C ALA A 334 -10.28 11.59 13.43
N SER A 335 -10.02 11.77 12.14
CA SER A 335 -10.79 11.11 11.11
C SER A 335 -10.48 9.60 11.07
N LEU A 336 -11.53 8.79 10.92
CA LEU A 336 -11.41 7.34 10.70
C LEU A 336 -10.81 7.04 9.32
N PHE A 337 -11.01 7.93 8.36
CA PHE A 337 -10.35 7.88 7.05
C PHE A 337 -9.11 8.75 7.07
N MET A 338 -8.05 8.27 6.41
CA MET A 338 -6.75 8.92 6.48
C MET A 338 -6.82 10.41 6.08
N ALA A 339 -6.24 11.29 6.89
CA ALA A 339 -6.17 12.72 6.63
C ALA A 339 -5.57 13.03 5.25
N GLY A 340 -6.15 14.00 4.55
CA GLY A 340 -5.74 14.36 3.19
C GLY A 340 -6.23 13.40 2.09
N THR A 341 -7.03 12.39 2.42
CA THR A 341 -7.72 11.54 1.43
C THR A 341 -9.14 12.03 1.18
N PHE A 342 -9.75 11.54 0.09
CA PHE A 342 -11.04 12.03 -0.39
C PHE A 342 -12.19 11.89 0.61
N TYR A 343 -12.17 10.84 1.45
CA TYR A 343 -13.24 10.57 2.42
C TYR A 343 -12.94 11.07 3.83
N ALA A 344 -11.77 11.66 4.09
CA ALA A 344 -11.45 12.25 5.39
C ALA A 344 -12.45 13.36 5.75
N SER A 345 -12.92 13.35 7.00
CA SER A 345 -13.87 14.33 7.50
C SER A 345 -13.75 14.52 9.01
N ASP A 346 -14.37 15.58 9.54
CA ASP A 346 -14.47 15.86 10.97
C ASP A 346 -15.76 15.28 11.60
N ALA A 347 -16.55 14.50 10.86
CA ALA A 347 -17.82 13.99 11.34
C ALA A 347 -17.65 13.08 12.56
N GLY A 348 -18.27 13.42 13.68
CA GLY A 348 -18.23 12.65 14.93
C GLY A 348 -16.91 12.75 15.72
N LYS A 349 -15.99 13.65 15.36
CA LYS A 349 -14.69 13.79 16.06
C LYS A 349 -14.83 14.08 17.55
N GLU A 350 -15.90 14.73 17.95
CA GLU A 350 -16.26 15.03 19.34
C GLU A 350 -16.51 13.79 20.20
N LEU A 351 -16.70 12.63 19.57
CA LEU A 351 -16.91 11.35 20.24
C LEU A 351 -15.60 10.61 20.54
N THR A 352 -14.47 11.10 20.02
CA THR A 352 -13.18 10.40 20.06
C THR A 352 -12.19 11.08 21.00
N GLY A 353 -11.37 10.29 21.72
CA GLY A 353 -10.15 10.71 22.44
C GLY A 353 -10.32 11.96 23.29
N THR A 354 -11.13 11.92 24.33
CA THR A 354 -11.49 13.12 25.10
C THR A 354 -10.61 13.36 26.32
N SER A 355 -10.69 12.50 27.33
CA SER A 355 -9.84 12.50 28.52
C SER A 355 -9.98 11.20 29.31
N ILE A 356 -9.01 10.96 30.20
CA ILE A 356 -9.04 9.80 31.12
C ILE A 356 -10.23 9.90 32.09
N GLU A 357 -10.55 11.11 32.56
CA GLU A 357 -11.68 11.36 33.46
C GLU A 357 -13.01 11.01 32.80
N HIS A 358 -13.21 11.46 31.56
CA HIS A 358 -14.42 11.13 30.80
C HIS A 358 -14.51 9.62 30.51
N ALA A 359 -13.39 9.01 30.15
CA ALA A 359 -13.28 7.57 29.94
C ALA A 359 -13.67 6.78 31.21
N HIS A 360 -13.19 7.22 32.38
CA HIS A 360 -13.53 6.64 33.67
C HIS A 360 -15.03 6.74 33.98
N GLU A 361 -15.65 7.89 33.71
CA GLU A 361 -17.09 8.05 33.90
C GLU A 361 -17.91 7.14 32.98
N LEU A 362 -17.52 7.01 31.71
CA LEU A 362 -18.17 6.05 30.79
C LEU A 362 -18.02 4.60 31.26
N LEU A 363 -16.82 4.24 31.72
CA LEU A 363 -16.57 2.88 32.27
C LEU A 363 -17.44 2.60 33.49
N LYS A 364 -17.60 3.57 34.39
CA LYS A 364 -18.49 3.47 35.56
C LYS A 364 -19.94 3.33 35.15
N GLN A 365 -20.41 4.15 34.20
CA GLN A 365 -21.80 4.11 33.68
C GLN A 365 -22.10 2.80 32.95
N SER A 366 -21.08 2.13 32.39
CA SER A 366 -21.25 0.86 31.66
C SER A 366 -21.64 -0.32 32.56
N GLY A 367 -21.47 -0.17 33.88
CA GLY A 367 -21.65 -1.27 34.82
C GLY A 367 -20.48 -2.26 34.87
N TYR A 368 -19.33 -1.88 34.38
CA TYR A 368 -18.08 -2.68 34.43
C TYR A 368 -17.74 -3.12 35.86
N LYS A 369 -17.53 -4.42 36.06
CA LYS A 369 -17.31 -5.07 37.35
C LYS A 369 -15.90 -5.61 37.52
N ASN A 370 -14.92 -4.92 36.93
CA ASN A 370 -13.52 -5.32 36.96
C ASN A 370 -13.22 -6.64 36.19
N GLU A 371 -14.00 -6.89 35.12
CA GLU A 371 -13.76 -8.02 34.22
C GLU A 371 -12.34 -7.96 33.65
N ARG A 372 -11.70 -9.12 33.51
CA ARG A 372 -10.35 -9.23 32.95
C ARG A 372 -10.34 -8.81 31.47
N VAL A 373 -9.41 -7.92 31.13
CA VAL A 373 -9.18 -7.44 29.77
C VAL A 373 -7.79 -7.89 29.29
N VAL A 374 -7.72 -8.81 28.35
CA VAL A 374 -6.46 -9.32 27.79
C VAL A 374 -5.98 -8.38 26.71
N PHE A 375 -4.86 -7.69 26.98
CA PHE A 375 -4.20 -6.78 26.05
C PHE A 375 -2.93 -7.44 25.48
N LEU A 376 -2.91 -7.72 24.17
CA LEU A 376 -1.74 -8.32 23.52
C LEU A 376 -0.76 -7.24 23.10
N LEU A 377 0.44 -7.23 23.67
CA LEU A 377 1.49 -6.24 23.38
C LEU A 377 2.61 -6.85 22.55
N PRO A 378 2.85 -6.41 21.30
CA PRO A 378 3.97 -6.89 20.48
C PRO A 378 5.32 -6.49 21.07
N ALA A 379 6.19 -7.47 21.37
CA ALA A 379 7.52 -7.23 21.95
C ALA A 379 8.57 -6.77 20.93
N ASP A 380 8.44 -7.28 19.70
CA ASP A 380 9.43 -7.21 18.62
C ASP A 380 9.14 -6.14 17.57
N SER A 381 8.11 -5.32 17.77
CA SER A 381 7.72 -4.25 16.83
C SER A 381 8.14 -2.87 17.32
N ALA A 382 9.04 -2.23 16.61
CA ALA A 382 9.49 -0.86 16.91
C ALA A 382 8.35 0.18 16.80
N LEU A 383 7.24 -0.13 16.13
CA LEU A 383 6.06 0.73 16.06
C LEU A 383 5.01 0.37 17.12
N LEU A 384 4.66 -0.91 17.21
CA LEU A 384 3.51 -1.35 18.00
C LEU A 384 3.83 -1.42 19.50
N ASN A 385 5.09 -1.70 19.88
CA ASN A 385 5.48 -1.78 21.28
C ASN A 385 5.35 -0.43 22.00
N PRO A 386 5.95 0.68 21.51
CA PRO A 386 5.83 1.98 22.17
C PRO A 386 4.40 2.47 22.28
N ILE A 387 3.66 2.49 21.17
CA ILE A 387 2.26 2.96 21.17
C ILE A 387 1.35 2.08 22.03
N GLY A 388 1.52 0.76 21.97
CA GLY A 388 0.75 -0.20 22.77
C GLY A 388 1.04 -0.06 24.28
N SER A 389 2.27 0.25 24.65
CA SER A 389 2.65 0.51 26.04
C SER A 389 1.92 1.74 26.58
N VAL A 390 1.89 2.85 25.83
CA VAL A 390 1.13 4.05 26.20
C VAL A 390 -0.38 3.79 26.24
N MET A 391 -0.95 3.13 25.23
CA MET A 391 -2.38 2.76 25.23
C MET A 391 -2.75 1.90 26.44
N SER A 392 -1.90 0.93 26.81
CA SER A 392 -2.13 0.09 27.98
C SER A 392 -2.10 0.88 29.28
N ASP A 393 -1.22 1.88 29.41
CA ASP A 393 -1.18 2.79 30.56
C ASP A 393 -2.45 3.63 30.65
N GLN A 394 -2.88 4.23 29.54
CA GLN A 394 -4.12 5.03 29.47
C GLN A 394 -5.34 4.22 29.88
N LEU A 395 -5.45 2.98 29.44
CA LEU A 395 -6.54 2.08 29.84
C LEU A 395 -6.47 1.71 31.33
N LYS A 396 -5.28 1.48 31.89
CA LYS A 396 -5.11 1.25 33.33
C LYS A 396 -5.51 2.49 34.14
N ARG A 397 -5.11 3.69 33.72
CA ARG A 397 -5.51 4.96 34.36
C ARG A 397 -7.03 5.18 34.29
N THR A 398 -7.70 4.69 33.27
CA THR A 398 -9.16 4.69 33.13
C THR A 398 -9.85 3.76 34.13
N GLY A 399 -9.16 2.71 34.62
CA GLY A 399 -9.70 1.74 35.57
C GLY A 399 -9.99 0.36 34.97
N PHE A 400 -9.49 0.06 33.79
CA PHE A 400 -9.59 -1.29 33.22
C PHE A 400 -8.66 -2.28 33.96
N ASN A 401 -9.16 -3.47 34.26
CA ASN A 401 -8.39 -4.59 34.78
C ASN A 401 -7.59 -5.28 33.64
N LEU A 402 -6.48 -4.64 33.26
CA LEU A 402 -5.66 -5.08 32.14
C LEU A 402 -4.70 -6.22 32.53
N ASP A 403 -4.82 -7.33 31.80
CA ASP A 403 -3.82 -8.40 31.73
C ASP A 403 -2.99 -8.18 30.44
N VAL A 404 -1.82 -7.53 30.58
CA VAL A 404 -0.93 -7.24 29.47
C VAL A 404 -0.06 -8.45 29.18
N GLN A 405 -0.24 -9.08 28.03
CA GLN A 405 0.50 -10.24 27.57
C GLN A 405 1.44 -9.86 26.44
N THR A 406 2.73 -9.82 26.74
CA THR A 406 3.78 -9.45 25.78
C THR A 406 4.26 -10.68 25.02
N GLN A 407 4.19 -10.64 23.69
CA GLN A 407 4.57 -11.73 22.78
C GLN A 407 5.18 -11.16 21.50
N ASP A 408 5.80 -12.01 20.67
CA ASP A 408 6.18 -11.65 19.31
C ASP A 408 4.93 -11.41 18.42
N TRP A 409 5.10 -10.57 17.39
CA TRP A 409 3.98 -10.24 16.50
C TRP A 409 3.37 -11.44 15.78
N SER A 410 4.19 -12.43 15.40
CA SER A 410 3.70 -13.62 14.72
C SER A 410 2.72 -14.42 15.57
N SER A 411 3.05 -14.60 16.86
CA SER A 411 2.18 -15.24 17.85
C SER A 411 0.92 -14.43 18.11
N ILE A 412 1.05 -13.10 18.23
CA ILE A 412 -0.12 -12.21 18.38
C ILE A 412 -1.03 -12.26 17.15
N ALA A 413 -0.47 -12.22 15.94
CA ALA A 413 -1.25 -12.26 14.71
C ALA A 413 -2.11 -13.52 14.58
N GLN A 414 -1.58 -14.68 14.98
CA GLN A 414 -2.34 -15.93 15.02
C GLN A 414 -3.48 -15.88 16.04
N ARG A 415 -3.24 -15.34 17.24
CA ARG A 415 -4.28 -15.17 18.27
C ARG A 415 -5.33 -14.15 17.84
N TRP A 416 -4.92 -13.06 17.20
CA TRP A 416 -5.78 -11.96 16.78
C TRP A 416 -6.85 -12.41 15.78
N ILE A 417 -6.51 -13.31 14.85
CA ILE A 417 -7.49 -13.90 13.93
C ILE A 417 -8.30 -15.06 14.54
N GLY A 418 -7.90 -15.53 15.73
CA GLY A 418 -8.52 -16.63 16.45
C GLY A 418 -9.79 -16.20 17.19
N ARG A 419 -10.65 -17.18 17.53
CA ARG A 419 -11.91 -16.98 18.26
C ARG A 419 -11.94 -17.70 19.61
N ALA A 420 -10.77 -18.00 20.15
CA ALA A 420 -10.65 -18.67 21.43
C ALA A 420 -11.26 -17.80 22.54
N PRO A 421 -11.92 -18.39 23.55
CA PRO A 421 -12.29 -17.68 24.78
C PRO A 421 -11.08 -17.11 25.49
N LEU A 422 -11.26 -16.05 26.29
CA LEU A 422 -10.15 -15.38 27.00
C LEU A 422 -9.31 -16.34 27.84
N ASP A 423 -9.93 -17.35 28.48
CA ASP A 423 -9.25 -18.35 29.29
C ASP A 423 -8.54 -19.45 28.49
N ALA A 424 -8.80 -19.52 27.18
CA ALA A 424 -8.19 -20.50 26.27
C ALA A 424 -7.28 -19.84 25.23
N GLY A 425 -6.64 -18.71 25.59
CA GLY A 425 -5.74 -17.99 24.68
C GLY A 425 -6.38 -16.92 23.83
N GLY A 426 -7.65 -16.55 24.10
CA GLY A 426 -8.34 -15.43 23.47
C GLY A 426 -7.75 -14.07 23.83
N TRP A 427 -8.31 -13.00 23.29
CA TRP A 427 -7.84 -11.64 23.44
C TRP A 427 -9.01 -10.64 23.47
N SER A 428 -8.74 -9.48 24.05
CA SER A 428 -9.69 -8.36 24.11
C SER A 428 -9.24 -7.18 23.24
N LEU A 429 -7.97 -6.82 23.33
CA LEU A 429 -7.40 -5.61 22.71
C LEU A 429 -6.02 -5.91 22.09
N VAL A 430 -5.76 -5.29 20.92
CA VAL A 430 -4.46 -5.36 20.21
C VAL A 430 -4.14 -3.99 19.63
N PRO A 431 -2.97 -3.37 19.91
CA PRO A 431 -2.52 -2.17 19.21
C PRO A 431 -2.19 -2.52 17.76
N VAL A 432 -2.62 -1.68 16.82
CA VAL A 432 -2.43 -1.89 15.38
C VAL A 432 -2.00 -0.59 14.70
N VAL A 433 -1.28 -0.72 13.59
CA VAL A 433 -0.94 0.39 12.70
C VAL A 433 -1.32 0.00 11.28
N TYR A 434 -2.03 0.88 10.59
CA TYR A 434 -2.43 0.70 9.20
C TYR A 434 -1.88 1.81 8.31
N PRO A 435 -1.42 1.47 7.08
CA PRO A 435 -1.08 2.47 6.08
C PRO A 435 -2.30 3.24 5.59
N GLY A 436 -2.09 4.49 5.21
CA GLY A 436 -3.17 5.37 4.81
C GLY A 436 -3.98 4.89 3.60
N PHE A 437 -3.37 4.14 2.69
CA PHE A 437 -4.11 3.54 1.58
C PHE A 437 -5.22 2.58 2.04
N ASP A 438 -4.99 1.82 3.12
CA ASP A 438 -5.97 0.88 3.65
C ASP A 438 -7.07 1.61 4.43
N MET A 439 -6.75 2.80 4.96
CA MET A 439 -7.66 3.63 5.74
C MET A 439 -8.41 4.67 4.89
N ALA A 440 -8.11 4.77 3.59
CA ALA A 440 -8.64 5.82 2.73
C ALA A 440 -10.07 5.58 2.22
N ASN A 441 -10.56 4.33 2.20
CA ASN A 441 -11.86 3.98 1.63
C ASN A 441 -12.69 3.17 2.65
N PRO A 442 -13.97 3.50 2.88
CA PRO A 442 -14.84 2.78 3.81
C PRO A 442 -14.88 1.25 3.65
N LEU A 443 -14.84 0.74 2.43
CA LEU A 443 -14.90 -0.71 2.19
C LEU A 443 -13.57 -1.44 2.42
N GLY A 444 -12.45 -0.71 2.40
CA GLY A 444 -11.12 -1.23 2.72
C GLY A 444 -10.72 -1.01 4.18
N ASN A 445 -11.38 -0.09 4.86
CA ASN A 445 -11.04 0.31 6.22
C ASN A 445 -11.42 -0.79 7.23
N PRO A 446 -10.47 -1.32 8.02
CA PRO A 446 -10.74 -2.39 8.98
C PRO A 446 -11.73 -2.01 10.08
N GLY A 447 -11.85 -0.71 10.40
CA GLY A 447 -12.80 -0.21 11.41
C GLY A 447 -14.27 -0.23 10.95
N VAL A 448 -14.54 -0.30 9.64
CA VAL A 448 -15.91 -0.26 9.09
C VAL A 448 -16.21 -1.32 8.04
N GLY A 449 -15.18 -1.84 7.38
CA GLY A 449 -15.33 -2.76 6.23
C GLY A 449 -15.77 -4.17 6.57
N TYR A 450 -15.67 -4.58 7.83
CA TYR A 450 -16.02 -5.92 8.31
C TYR A 450 -17.42 -5.94 8.93
N ASN A 451 -18.42 -5.72 8.11
CA ASN A 451 -19.81 -5.79 8.57
C ASN A 451 -20.23 -7.23 8.90
N CYS A 452 -21.39 -7.40 9.51
CA CYS A 452 -22.08 -8.58 10.05
C CYS A 452 -21.94 -9.93 9.30
N THR A 453 -20.96 -10.12 8.44
CA THR A 453 -20.73 -11.37 7.70
C THR A 453 -20.12 -12.50 8.54
N GLY A 454 -19.80 -12.21 9.81
CA GLY A 454 -19.46 -13.23 10.81
C GLY A 454 -18.09 -13.90 10.70
N ASN A 455 -17.24 -13.49 9.75
CA ASN A 455 -15.99 -14.21 9.47
C ASN A 455 -14.73 -13.67 10.18
N GLN A 456 -14.83 -12.54 10.89
CA GLN A 456 -13.68 -11.93 11.57
C GLN A 456 -13.96 -11.84 13.09
N PRO A 457 -13.02 -12.24 13.96
CA PRO A 457 -13.22 -12.17 15.42
C PRO A 457 -13.24 -10.73 15.95
N TYR A 458 -12.56 -9.82 15.27
CA TYR A 458 -12.60 -8.37 15.45
C TYR A 458 -13.65 -7.73 14.54
N GLY A 459 -14.52 -8.55 13.96
CA GLY A 459 -15.57 -8.11 13.04
C GLY A 459 -16.62 -7.33 13.78
N TYR A 460 -16.67 -6.06 13.48
CA TYR A 460 -17.69 -5.18 13.98
C TYR A 460 -18.98 -5.33 13.17
N CYS A 461 -20.07 -5.58 13.87
CA CYS A 461 -21.41 -5.64 13.30
C CYS A 461 -22.29 -4.58 13.96
N SER A 462 -22.75 -3.60 13.19
CA SER A 462 -23.73 -2.61 13.62
C SER A 462 -24.93 -2.58 12.68
N ALA A 463 -26.12 -2.58 13.25
CA ALA A 463 -27.35 -2.36 12.49
C ALA A 463 -27.34 -1.00 11.76
N ASP A 464 -26.68 0.00 12.33
CA ASP A 464 -26.61 1.36 11.77
C ASP A 464 -25.59 1.49 10.63
N LEU A 465 -24.46 0.77 10.71
CA LEU A 465 -23.43 0.80 9.67
C LEU A 465 -23.79 0.00 8.42
N THR A 466 -24.47 -1.11 8.57
CA THR A 466 -24.78 -2.01 7.43
C THR A 466 -25.54 -1.30 6.29
N PRO A 467 -26.62 -0.53 6.54
CA PRO A 467 -27.32 0.19 5.48
C PRO A 467 -26.47 1.31 4.86
N LEU A 468 -25.66 2.02 5.65
CA LEU A 468 -24.76 3.07 5.16
C LEU A 468 -23.69 2.50 4.24
N ILE A 469 -23.10 1.36 4.59
CA ILE A 469 -22.12 0.65 3.74
C ILE A 469 -22.77 0.22 2.43
N ALA A 470 -24.00 -0.29 2.46
CA ALA A 470 -24.73 -0.68 1.25
C ALA A 470 -25.03 0.54 0.34
N GLN A 471 -25.43 1.68 0.93
CA GLN A 471 -25.63 2.93 0.20
C GLN A 471 -24.32 3.44 -0.42
N PHE A 472 -23.23 3.42 0.34
CA PHE A 472 -21.90 3.80 -0.15
C PHE A 472 -21.45 2.93 -1.34
N GLU A 473 -21.67 1.62 -1.26
CA GLU A 473 -21.33 0.68 -2.31
C GLU A 473 -22.11 0.93 -3.61
N ALA A 474 -23.39 1.30 -3.49
CA ALA A 474 -24.28 1.51 -4.64
C ALA A 474 -24.13 2.90 -5.27
N GLU A 475 -23.64 3.91 -4.53
CA GLU A 475 -23.62 5.30 -4.98
C GLU A 475 -22.55 5.54 -6.05
N GLY A 476 -22.95 6.01 -7.24
CA GLY A 476 -22.07 6.35 -8.34
C GLY A 476 -21.48 7.76 -8.26
N ASP A 477 -22.16 8.69 -7.58
CA ASP A 477 -21.73 10.09 -7.47
C ASP A 477 -20.68 10.25 -6.36
N PRO A 478 -19.45 10.71 -6.68
CA PRO A 478 -18.38 10.85 -5.69
C PRO A 478 -18.72 11.81 -4.54
N ALA A 479 -19.43 12.92 -4.80
CA ALA A 479 -19.79 13.89 -3.75
C ALA A 479 -20.81 13.32 -2.77
N LYS A 480 -21.80 12.56 -3.28
CA LYS A 480 -22.75 11.83 -2.42
C LYS A 480 -22.05 10.75 -1.63
N ARG A 481 -21.12 10.00 -2.24
CA ARG A 481 -20.29 9.02 -1.51
C ARG A 481 -19.52 9.66 -0.37
N GLN A 482 -18.98 10.88 -0.55
CA GLN A 482 -18.28 11.59 0.52
C GLN A 482 -19.22 11.89 1.70
N THR A 483 -20.46 12.31 1.43
CA THR A 483 -21.47 12.53 2.47
C THR A 483 -21.83 11.24 3.20
N ILE A 484 -21.99 10.14 2.47
CA ILE A 484 -22.28 8.82 3.07
C ILE A 484 -21.08 8.35 3.91
N ALA A 485 -19.84 8.56 3.43
CA ALA A 485 -18.63 8.21 4.19
C ALA A 485 -18.53 8.99 5.52
N ALA A 486 -18.89 10.28 5.53
CA ALA A 486 -18.98 11.05 6.77
C ALA A 486 -20.02 10.47 7.74
N SER A 487 -21.18 10.01 7.24
CA SER A 487 -22.18 9.33 8.05
C SER A 487 -21.70 7.99 8.59
N ILE A 488 -20.96 7.22 7.76
CA ILE A 488 -20.31 5.97 8.19
C ILE A 488 -19.32 6.24 9.31
N GLN A 489 -18.46 7.25 9.17
CA GLN A 489 -17.48 7.64 10.20
C GLN A 489 -18.17 7.97 11.52
N LYS A 490 -19.20 8.81 11.50
CA LYS A 490 -19.96 9.19 12.69
C LYS A 490 -20.57 7.96 13.37
N ALA A 491 -21.24 7.11 12.63
CA ALA A 491 -21.85 5.88 13.17
C ALA A 491 -20.78 4.91 13.73
N ALA A 492 -19.60 4.84 13.12
CA ALA A 492 -18.49 4.04 13.63
C ALA A 492 -17.96 4.56 14.98
N PHE A 493 -17.84 5.88 15.14
CA PHE A 493 -17.47 6.49 16.41
C PHE A 493 -18.55 6.35 17.47
N GLU A 494 -19.83 6.53 17.14
CA GLU A 494 -20.94 6.25 18.04
C GLU A 494 -20.93 4.83 18.59
N ALA A 495 -20.51 3.91 17.78
CA ALA A 495 -20.42 2.49 18.15
C ALA A 495 -19.04 2.10 18.72
N ALA A 496 -18.06 3.02 18.70
CA ALA A 496 -16.68 2.82 19.10
C ALA A 496 -16.11 1.50 18.51
N THR A 497 -16.14 1.43 17.17
CA THR A 497 -15.75 0.21 16.45
C THR A 497 -14.24 -0.01 16.48
N PHE A 498 -13.47 1.09 16.42
CA PHE A 498 -12.05 1.07 16.16
C PHE A 498 -11.41 2.36 16.72
N PRO A 499 -11.07 2.41 18.02
CA PRO A 499 -10.48 3.57 18.64
C PRO A 499 -9.22 4.05 17.92
N ILE A 500 -9.25 5.30 17.46
CA ILE A 500 -8.14 5.94 16.76
C ILE A 500 -7.19 6.55 17.78
N ALA A 501 -5.93 6.15 17.72
CA ALA A 501 -4.89 6.61 18.61
C ALA A 501 -3.91 7.63 17.97
N GLY A 502 -4.15 8.01 16.72
CA GLY A 502 -3.45 9.11 16.04
C GLY A 502 -2.94 8.76 14.64
N GLN A 503 -2.57 9.81 13.91
CA GLN A 503 -1.99 9.68 12.57
C GLN A 503 -0.58 10.28 12.57
N PHE A 504 0.34 9.59 11.90
CA PHE A 504 1.74 9.97 11.88
C PHE A 504 2.42 9.58 10.56
N SER A 505 3.55 10.21 10.30
CA SER A 505 4.39 9.90 9.14
C SER A 505 5.43 8.83 9.49
N SER A 506 5.57 7.84 8.62
CA SER A 506 6.71 6.90 8.61
C SER A 506 7.45 7.10 7.29
N PRO A 507 8.30 8.16 7.19
CA PRO A 507 8.82 8.62 5.92
C PRO A 507 9.87 7.68 5.35
N ALA A 508 9.93 7.59 4.01
CA ALA A 508 11.07 7.08 3.30
C ALA A 508 12.26 8.05 3.41
N ALA A 509 13.47 7.54 3.18
CA ALA A 509 14.66 8.38 3.05
C ALA A 509 15.54 7.90 1.89
N TRP A 510 16.15 8.84 1.18
CA TRP A 510 17.00 8.50 0.04
C TRP A 510 18.18 9.46 -0.14
N ARG A 511 19.18 9.01 -0.89
CA ARG A 511 20.33 9.83 -1.25
C ARG A 511 19.90 11.01 -2.13
N ARG A 512 20.39 12.22 -1.84
CA ARG A 512 20.05 13.45 -2.57
C ARG A 512 20.51 13.45 -4.02
N GLU A 513 21.47 12.59 -4.37
CA GLU A 513 21.89 12.36 -5.76
C GLU A 513 20.82 11.70 -6.63
N LEU A 514 19.80 11.09 -6.01
CA LEU A 514 18.65 10.59 -6.75
C LEU A 514 17.72 11.74 -7.15
N SER A 515 17.32 11.78 -8.41
CA SER A 515 16.27 12.66 -8.93
C SER A 515 15.12 11.84 -9.50
N GLY A 516 13.95 12.48 -9.66
CA GLY A 516 12.74 11.82 -10.16
C GLY A 516 12.11 10.84 -9.18
N VAL A 517 12.50 10.83 -7.92
CA VAL A 517 11.83 10.06 -6.86
C VAL A 517 10.41 10.58 -6.69
N ILE A 518 9.43 9.68 -6.75
CA ILE A 518 8.01 9.99 -6.53
C ILE A 518 7.68 9.59 -5.10
N ASP A 519 7.38 10.58 -4.28
CA ASP A 519 6.94 10.40 -2.89
C ASP A 519 5.41 10.15 -2.86
N PHE A 520 5.00 8.91 -2.69
CA PHE A 520 3.59 8.49 -2.76
C PHE A 520 3.19 7.47 -1.68
N GLY A 521 3.98 7.32 -0.61
CA GLY A 521 3.69 6.40 0.49
C GLY A 521 3.95 4.92 0.20
N LEU A 522 4.54 4.64 -0.94
CA LEU A 522 5.13 3.34 -1.29
C LEU A 522 6.33 3.56 -2.22
N PRO A 523 7.30 2.65 -2.25
CA PRO A 523 8.46 2.78 -3.12
C PRO A 523 8.05 2.69 -4.59
N ILE A 524 8.38 3.73 -5.35
CA ILE A 524 8.18 3.80 -6.81
C ILE A 524 9.55 3.78 -7.46
N MET A 525 9.87 2.70 -8.20
CA MET A 525 11.21 2.44 -8.72
C MET A 525 11.44 2.98 -10.14
N TRP A 526 10.40 3.44 -10.85
CA TRP A 526 10.55 4.14 -12.13
C TRP A 526 10.80 5.63 -11.94
N ASN A 527 11.22 6.31 -12.98
CA ASN A 527 11.64 7.72 -13.04
C ASN A 527 12.90 8.08 -12.24
N ILE A 528 13.39 7.22 -11.37
CA ILE A 528 14.57 7.48 -10.55
C ILE A 528 15.83 7.42 -11.44
N GLU A 529 16.66 8.44 -11.31
CA GLU A 529 18.00 8.49 -11.90
C GLU A 529 19.00 9.07 -10.93
N ARG A 530 20.28 8.67 -11.06
CA ARG A 530 21.37 9.33 -10.34
C ARG A 530 21.80 10.56 -11.13
N LYS A 531 21.93 11.69 -10.46
CA LYS A 531 22.56 12.88 -11.02
C LYS A 531 24.03 12.52 -11.25
N THR A 532 24.52 12.74 -12.47
CA THR A 532 25.95 12.77 -12.72
C THR A 532 26.53 13.96 -11.97
N ALA A 533 27.56 13.72 -11.15
CA ALA A 533 28.31 14.76 -10.44
C ALA A 533 28.91 15.77 -11.38
#